data_31a6afb3bdf7ffe25ac9c9e060eebd0a
#
_entry.id   31a6afb3bdf7ffe25ac9c9e060eebd0a
#
_cell.length_a   1.000
_cell.length_b   1.000
_cell.length_c   1.000
_cell.angle_alpha   90.00
_cell.angle_beta   90.00
_cell.angle_gamma   90.00
#
_symmetry.space_group_name_H-M   'P 1'
#
loop_
_entity.id
_entity.type
_entity.pdbx_description
1 polymer ?
#
loop_
_entity_poly.entity_id
_entity_poly.type
_entity_poly.pdbx_seq_one_letter_code
_entity_poly.pdbx_strand_id
1 'polypeptide(L)'
;MNNLKAKTSHLKIKEVRQHIGLEYIAAKKFPDLPEQEAVDGAIELWKNFRGVMKEFFVLRGNENDYKGKYLEGYYKNPRWWVGLYDGDKIVGTEYFTFRGNRMFSGFLFADSREIAQELITQLYELSKVTLPKLDVVESLHFTNVDEYDISFREETGYRAWAWLDEKDVRGKDCRVSFLKKVRSEWEERNND
;
A
#
# COMPACT_ATOMS: atom_id res chain seq x y z
N MET A 1 1.06 0.51 23.22
CA MET A 1 1.65 -0.39 22.23
C MET A 1 1.53 -1.89 22.56
N ASN A 2 1.63 -2.36 23.81
CA ASN A 2 1.62 -3.79 24.13
C ASN A 2 0.29 -4.53 23.87
N ASN A 3 -0.86 -3.87 23.95
CA ASN A 3 -2.16 -4.54 23.73
C ASN A 3 -2.50 -4.80 22.25
N LEU A 4 -1.93 -4.03 21.31
CA LEU A 4 -2.15 -4.21 19.87
C LEU A 4 -1.40 -5.46 19.37
N LYS A 5 -0.12 -5.59 19.74
CA LYS A 5 0.69 -6.77 19.38
C LYS A 5 0.08 -8.10 19.82
N ALA A 6 -0.60 -8.12 20.96
CA ALA A 6 -1.25 -9.35 21.46
C ALA A 6 -2.48 -9.76 20.63
N LYS A 7 -3.20 -8.80 20.03
CA LYS A 7 -4.41 -9.05 19.24
C LYS A 7 -4.14 -9.49 17.80
N THR A 8 -3.00 -9.12 17.23
CA THR A 8 -2.68 -9.34 15.81
C THR A 8 -1.52 -10.31 15.58
N SER A 9 -0.89 -10.82 16.64
CA SER A 9 0.28 -11.71 16.55
C SER A 9 0.05 -13.04 15.82
N HIS A 10 -1.21 -13.46 15.66
CA HIS A 10 -1.61 -14.66 14.92
C HIS A 10 -1.73 -14.43 13.42
N LEU A 11 -1.82 -13.17 12.98
CA LEU A 11 -1.94 -12.82 11.57
C LEU A 11 -0.64 -13.09 10.83
N LYS A 12 -0.75 -13.56 9.59
CA LYS A 12 0.41 -13.93 8.75
C LYS A 12 0.37 -13.25 7.40
N ILE A 13 1.46 -12.57 7.05
CA ILE A 13 1.64 -12.00 5.71
C ILE A 13 2.07 -13.09 4.72
N LYS A 14 1.48 -13.08 3.53
CA LYS A 14 1.84 -13.96 2.40
C LYS A 14 1.82 -13.17 1.11
N GLU A 15 2.70 -13.51 0.17
CA GLU A 15 2.56 -13.02 -1.22
C GLU A 15 1.28 -13.60 -1.83
N VAL A 16 0.54 -12.75 -2.54
CA VAL A 16 -0.67 -13.14 -3.26
C VAL A 16 -0.62 -12.67 -4.70
N ARG A 17 -1.45 -13.27 -5.56
CA ARG A 17 -1.63 -12.77 -6.91
C ARG A 17 -2.54 -11.53 -6.90
N GLN A 18 -2.35 -10.64 -7.87
CA GLN A 18 -3.14 -9.42 -8.00
C GLN A 18 -4.66 -9.67 -7.97
N HIS A 19 -5.16 -10.69 -8.65
CA HIS A 19 -6.60 -10.97 -8.67
C HIS A 19 -7.14 -11.26 -7.27
N ILE A 20 -6.41 -11.98 -6.41
CA ILE A 20 -6.81 -12.27 -5.02
C ILE A 20 -6.92 -10.95 -4.23
N GLY A 21 -5.96 -10.03 -4.39
CA GLY A 21 -6.04 -8.71 -3.78
C GLY A 21 -7.23 -7.90 -4.27
N LEU A 22 -7.51 -7.92 -5.58
CA LEU A 22 -8.65 -7.21 -6.16
C LEU A 22 -10.00 -7.83 -5.76
N GLU A 23 -10.12 -9.15 -5.67
CA GLU A 23 -11.32 -9.83 -5.15
C GLU A 23 -11.61 -9.46 -3.69
N TYR A 24 -10.56 -9.41 -2.85
CA TYR A 24 -10.72 -8.93 -1.47
C TYR A 24 -11.22 -7.48 -1.43
N ILE A 25 -10.63 -6.58 -2.23
CA ILE A 25 -11.04 -5.18 -2.32
C ILE A 25 -12.48 -5.06 -2.85
N ALA A 26 -12.84 -5.84 -3.85
CA ALA A 26 -14.20 -5.90 -4.41
C ALA A 26 -15.21 -6.23 -3.32
N ALA A 27 -15.01 -7.31 -2.59
CA ALA A 27 -15.89 -7.74 -1.50
C ALA A 27 -15.98 -6.71 -0.36
N LYS A 28 -14.88 -6.01 -0.08
CA LYS A 28 -14.84 -5.00 0.98
C LYS A 28 -15.50 -3.68 0.59
N LYS A 29 -15.25 -3.19 -0.62
CA LYS A 29 -15.68 -1.85 -1.07
C LYS A 29 -17.05 -1.85 -1.73
N PHE A 30 -17.47 -2.97 -2.28
CA PHE A 30 -18.71 -3.11 -3.06
C PHE A 30 -19.52 -4.33 -2.63
N PRO A 31 -19.82 -4.49 -1.31
CA PRO A 31 -20.43 -5.69 -0.77
C PRO A 31 -21.85 -5.96 -1.33
N ASP A 32 -22.52 -4.90 -1.81
CA ASP A 32 -23.90 -4.97 -2.30
C ASP A 32 -24.00 -5.14 -3.84
N LEU A 33 -22.85 -5.14 -4.53
CA LEU A 33 -22.83 -5.33 -5.99
C LEU A 33 -22.71 -6.81 -6.36
N PRO A 34 -23.23 -7.22 -7.53
CA PRO A 34 -22.90 -8.51 -8.12
C PRO A 34 -21.38 -8.68 -8.23
N GLU A 35 -20.90 -9.90 -8.06
CA GLU A 35 -19.45 -10.21 -7.97
C GLU A 35 -18.63 -9.58 -9.12
N GLN A 36 -19.11 -9.72 -10.37
CA GLN A 36 -18.39 -9.16 -11.53
C GLN A 36 -18.32 -7.63 -11.48
N GLU A 37 -19.43 -6.97 -11.11
CA GLU A 37 -19.47 -5.49 -11.01
C GLU A 37 -18.58 -4.98 -9.87
N ALA A 38 -18.52 -5.71 -8.76
CA ALA A 38 -17.66 -5.41 -7.64
C ALA A 38 -16.16 -5.52 -8.03
N VAL A 39 -15.80 -6.59 -8.76
CA VAL A 39 -14.43 -6.78 -9.29
C VAL A 39 -14.08 -5.68 -10.30
N ASP A 40 -14.97 -5.32 -11.19
CA ASP A 40 -14.76 -4.22 -12.14
C ASP A 40 -14.54 -2.88 -11.41
N GLY A 41 -15.31 -2.63 -10.34
CA GLY A 41 -15.10 -1.47 -9.45
C GLY A 41 -13.72 -1.47 -8.79
N ALA A 42 -13.26 -2.61 -8.29
CA ALA A 42 -11.91 -2.74 -7.71
C ALA A 42 -10.81 -2.52 -8.76
N ILE A 43 -11.01 -2.98 -10.00
CA ILE A 43 -10.09 -2.74 -11.11
C ILE A 43 -10.01 -1.25 -11.45
N GLU A 44 -11.12 -0.52 -11.44
CA GLU A 44 -11.13 0.94 -11.66
C GLU A 44 -10.41 1.70 -10.53
N LEU A 45 -10.61 1.30 -9.27
CA LEU A 45 -9.83 1.85 -8.14
C LEU A 45 -8.33 1.63 -8.36
N TRP A 46 -7.95 0.43 -8.79
CA TRP A 46 -6.56 0.10 -9.08
C TRP A 46 -5.99 0.92 -10.25
N LYS A 47 -6.75 1.12 -11.32
CA LYS A 47 -6.33 1.96 -12.46
C LYS A 47 -6.10 3.41 -12.03
N ASN A 48 -6.99 3.95 -11.19
CA ASN A 48 -6.85 5.30 -10.66
C ASN A 48 -5.58 5.43 -9.80
N PHE A 49 -5.37 4.52 -8.87
CA PHE A 49 -4.15 4.48 -8.06
C PHE A 49 -2.88 4.44 -8.93
N ARG A 50 -2.89 3.64 -9.99
CA ARG A 50 -1.79 3.58 -10.95
C ARG A 50 -1.56 4.90 -11.69
N GLY A 51 -2.63 5.61 -12.02
CA GLY A 51 -2.56 6.95 -12.63
C GLY A 51 -1.84 7.93 -11.72
N VAL A 52 -2.24 8.00 -10.46
CA VAL A 52 -1.61 8.87 -9.46
C VAL A 52 -0.17 8.46 -9.15
N MET A 53 0.09 7.17 -9.07
CA MET A 53 1.46 6.66 -8.90
C MET A 53 2.36 7.07 -10.07
N LYS A 54 1.79 7.18 -11.27
CA LYS A 54 2.47 7.70 -12.46
C LYS A 54 2.94 9.12 -12.26
N GLU A 55 2.09 10.00 -11.81
CA GLU A 55 2.42 11.40 -11.56
C GLU A 55 3.46 11.55 -10.45
N PHE A 56 3.38 10.73 -9.42
CA PHE A 56 4.38 10.67 -8.37
C PHE A 56 5.80 10.45 -8.92
N PHE A 57 5.98 9.53 -9.86
CA PHE A 57 7.29 9.29 -10.46
C PHE A 57 7.74 10.47 -11.35
N VAL A 58 6.83 11.13 -12.04
CA VAL A 58 7.12 12.34 -12.82
C VAL A 58 7.59 13.48 -11.94
N LEU A 59 6.90 13.76 -10.84
CA LEU A 59 7.28 14.79 -9.87
C LEU A 59 8.70 14.62 -9.30
N ARG A 60 9.20 13.40 -9.28
CA ARG A 60 10.57 13.11 -8.84
C ARG A 60 11.65 13.31 -9.89
N GLY A 61 11.31 13.84 -11.06
CA GLY A 61 12.25 14.03 -12.17
C GLY A 61 12.70 12.70 -12.83
N ASN A 62 11.95 11.64 -12.60
CA ASN A 62 12.25 10.30 -13.10
C ASN A 62 11.46 9.95 -14.36
N GLU A 63 11.24 10.91 -15.27
CA GLU A 63 10.49 10.68 -16.52
C GLU A 63 11.04 9.53 -17.37
N ASN A 64 12.37 9.36 -17.37
CA ASN A 64 13.02 8.26 -18.13
C ASN A 64 12.72 6.89 -17.50
N ASP A 65 12.56 6.82 -16.21
CA ASP A 65 12.18 5.60 -15.49
C ASP A 65 10.73 5.22 -15.76
N TYR A 66 9.97 6.21 -16.15
CA TYR A 66 8.55 6.12 -16.41
C TYR A 66 8.24 5.65 -17.84
N LYS A 67 8.99 6.12 -18.84
CA LYS A 67 8.82 5.80 -20.27
C LYS A 67 9.33 4.41 -20.65
N GLY A 68 10.13 3.78 -19.82
CA GLY A 68 10.78 2.52 -20.13
C GLY A 68 10.25 1.35 -19.32
N LYS A 69 10.27 0.20 -19.91
CA LYS A 69 10.30 -1.21 -19.43
C LYS A 69 10.01 -1.53 -17.94
N TYR A 70 10.23 -0.58 -16.99
CA TYR A 70 10.05 -0.80 -15.57
C TYR A 70 8.58 -0.86 -15.17
N LEU A 71 7.76 0.11 -15.59
CA LEU A 71 6.35 0.15 -15.19
C LEU A 71 5.53 -1.00 -15.79
N GLU A 72 5.75 -1.36 -17.05
CA GLU A 72 5.09 -2.52 -17.62
C GLU A 72 5.47 -3.82 -16.92
N GLY A 73 6.75 -3.97 -16.52
CA GLY A 73 7.21 -5.10 -15.74
C GLY A 73 6.58 -5.14 -14.34
N TYR A 74 6.48 -4.00 -13.67
CA TYR A 74 5.85 -3.86 -12.36
C TYR A 74 4.38 -4.31 -12.37
N TYR A 75 3.64 -3.91 -13.37
CA TYR A 75 2.21 -4.18 -13.44
C TYR A 75 1.84 -5.59 -13.93
N LYS A 76 2.77 -6.28 -14.55
CA LYS A 76 2.59 -7.65 -15.04
C LYS A 76 3.03 -8.72 -14.05
N ASN A 77 3.75 -8.34 -12.99
CA ASN A 77 4.25 -9.30 -12.01
C ASN A 77 3.22 -9.56 -10.90
N PRO A 78 2.62 -10.76 -10.83
CA PRO A 78 1.61 -11.11 -9.85
C PRO A 78 2.12 -11.22 -8.42
N ARG A 79 3.44 -11.14 -8.19
CA ARG A 79 4.09 -11.28 -6.88
C ARG A 79 4.21 -9.97 -6.10
N TRP A 80 3.66 -8.89 -6.60
CA TRP A 80 3.79 -7.56 -6.02
C TRP A 80 2.62 -7.17 -5.11
N TRP A 81 1.90 -8.15 -4.68
CA TRP A 81 0.82 -8.02 -3.73
C TRP A 81 1.07 -8.91 -2.53
N VAL A 82 0.68 -8.41 -1.36
CA VAL A 82 0.64 -9.19 -0.13
C VAL A 82 -0.78 -9.25 0.41
N GLY A 83 -1.10 -10.35 1.05
CA GLY A 83 -2.29 -10.54 1.86
C GLY A 83 -1.91 -10.78 3.30
N LEU A 84 -2.64 -10.20 4.24
CA LEU A 84 -2.59 -10.54 5.65
C LEU A 84 -3.72 -11.51 5.95
N TYR A 85 -3.41 -12.61 6.60
CA TYR A 85 -4.31 -13.73 6.82
C TYR A 85 -4.56 -13.97 8.30
N ASP A 86 -5.83 -14.20 8.63
CA ASP A 86 -6.30 -14.80 9.87
C ASP A 86 -6.70 -16.25 9.57
N GLY A 87 -5.85 -17.20 9.92
CA GLY A 87 -5.98 -18.57 9.42
C GLY A 87 -5.91 -18.63 7.90
N ASP A 88 -6.98 -19.07 7.27
CA ASP A 88 -7.10 -19.13 5.80
C ASP A 88 -7.85 -17.94 5.19
N LYS A 89 -8.41 -17.06 6.02
CA LYS A 89 -9.15 -15.88 5.58
C LYS A 89 -8.20 -14.71 5.36
N ILE A 90 -8.29 -14.06 4.19
CA ILE A 90 -7.62 -12.78 3.93
C ILE A 90 -8.38 -11.66 4.68
N VAL A 91 -7.65 -10.85 5.45
CA VAL A 91 -8.20 -9.74 6.26
C VAL A 91 -7.61 -8.38 5.88
N GLY A 92 -6.62 -8.37 5.00
CA GLY A 92 -6.02 -7.16 4.45
C GLY A 92 -5.14 -7.46 3.26
N THR A 93 -4.94 -6.47 2.40
CA THR A 93 -4.06 -6.56 1.23
C THR A 93 -3.38 -5.24 0.96
N GLU A 94 -2.18 -5.29 0.42
CA GLU A 94 -1.42 -4.12 0.00
C GLU A 94 -0.57 -4.44 -1.24
N TYR A 95 -0.53 -3.49 -2.17
CA TYR A 95 0.41 -3.53 -3.29
C TYR A 95 1.76 -2.94 -2.89
N PHE A 96 2.84 -3.52 -3.39
CA PHE A 96 4.19 -2.99 -3.23
C PHE A 96 5.06 -3.24 -4.45
N THR A 97 6.14 -2.47 -4.57
CA THR A 97 7.12 -2.60 -5.62
C THR A 97 8.51 -2.13 -5.17
N PHE A 98 9.57 -2.55 -5.85
CA PHE A 98 10.95 -2.25 -5.49
C PHE A 98 11.69 -1.56 -6.61
N ARG A 99 12.61 -0.66 -6.21
CA ARG A 99 13.54 -0.03 -7.12
C ARG A 99 14.86 0.28 -6.41
N GLY A 100 15.90 -0.47 -6.73
CA GLY A 100 17.19 -0.36 -6.06
C GLY A 100 17.04 -0.59 -4.55
N ASN A 101 17.40 0.41 -3.75
CA ASN A 101 17.27 0.41 -2.29
C ASN A 101 15.95 1.02 -1.80
N ARG A 102 14.95 1.17 -2.66
CA ARG A 102 13.65 1.76 -2.34
C ARG A 102 12.53 0.76 -2.54
N MET A 103 11.55 0.79 -1.65
CA MET A 103 10.26 0.13 -1.78
C MET A 103 9.18 1.20 -1.86
N PHE A 104 8.26 1.03 -2.79
CA PHE A 104 7.01 1.76 -2.82
C PHE A 104 5.90 0.82 -2.39
N SER A 105 5.09 1.21 -1.41
CA SER A 105 3.92 0.47 -0.96
C SER A 105 2.70 1.37 -0.95
N GLY A 106 1.53 0.80 -1.14
CA GLY A 106 0.28 1.55 -1.16
C GLY A 106 -0.87 0.69 -1.65
N PHE A 107 -2.00 1.31 -1.94
CA PHE A 107 -3.22 0.60 -2.30
C PHE A 107 -3.59 -0.45 -1.25
N LEU A 108 -3.61 0.01 0.00
CA LEU A 108 -3.86 -0.80 1.18
C LEU A 108 -5.35 -0.83 1.49
N PHE A 109 -5.86 -2.02 1.73
CA PHE A 109 -7.20 -2.27 2.23
C PHE A 109 -7.13 -3.32 3.34
N ALA A 110 -7.92 -3.14 4.41
CA ALA A 110 -7.93 -4.06 5.54
C ALA A 110 -9.29 -4.04 6.25
N ASP A 111 -9.60 -5.06 7.03
CA ASP A 111 -10.88 -5.17 7.74
C ASP A 111 -10.98 -4.14 8.88
N SER A 112 -9.86 -3.69 9.44
CA SER A 112 -9.80 -2.64 10.45
C SER A 112 -8.49 -1.86 10.40
N ARG A 113 -8.43 -0.73 11.15
CA ARG A 113 -7.22 0.07 11.33
C ARG A 113 -6.08 -0.75 11.93
N GLU A 114 -6.36 -1.56 12.93
CA GLU A 114 -5.37 -2.41 13.61
C GLU A 114 -4.78 -3.44 12.65
N ILE A 115 -5.61 -4.04 11.80
CA ILE A 115 -5.19 -5.00 10.78
C ILE A 115 -4.32 -4.29 9.72
N ALA A 116 -4.69 -3.08 9.32
CA ALA A 116 -3.89 -2.29 8.39
C ALA A 116 -2.51 -1.92 8.99
N GLN A 117 -2.45 -1.53 10.28
CA GLN A 117 -1.18 -1.27 10.97
C GLN A 117 -0.30 -2.52 11.01
N GLU A 118 -0.89 -3.66 11.30
CA GLU A 118 -0.16 -4.93 11.32
C GLU A 118 0.37 -5.29 9.94
N LEU A 119 -0.43 -5.11 8.88
CA LEU A 119 -0.01 -5.37 7.50
C LEU A 119 1.19 -4.50 7.11
N ILE A 120 1.14 -3.19 7.38
CA ILE A 120 2.26 -2.27 7.12
C ILE A 120 3.51 -2.69 7.91
N THR A 121 3.33 -3.05 9.17
CA THR A 121 4.43 -3.45 10.04
C THR A 121 5.09 -4.73 9.53
N GLN A 122 4.31 -5.77 9.25
CA GLN A 122 4.84 -7.04 8.73
C GLN A 122 5.47 -6.88 7.35
N LEU A 123 4.90 -6.07 6.45
CA LEU A 123 5.51 -5.79 5.15
C LEU A 123 6.86 -5.07 5.31
N TYR A 124 6.95 -4.13 6.23
CA TYR A 124 8.21 -3.45 6.54
C TYR A 124 9.26 -4.42 7.09
N GLU A 125 8.90 -5.26 8.05
CA GLU A 125 9.82 -6.26 8.61
C GLU A 125 10.24 -7.30 7.56
N LEU A 126 9.33 -7.76 6.72
CA LEU A 126 9.64 -8.65 5.60
C LEU A 126 10.64 -8.00 4.65
N SER A 127 10.48 -6.70 4.37
CA SER A 127 11.38 -5.96 3.49
C SER A 127 12.81 -5.87 4.04
N LYS A 128 12.99 -5.80 5.36
CA LYS A 128 14.31 -5.79 6.01
C LYS A 128 15.08 -7.09 5.78
N VAL A 129 14.38 -8.21 5.83
CA VAL A 129 14.98 -9.53 5.64
C VAL A 129 15.25 -9.81 4.16
N THR A 130 14.27 -9.51 3.31
CA THR A 130 14.35 -9.82 1.87
C THR A 130 15.30 -8.89 1.12
N LEU A 131 15.39 -7.63 1.56
CA LEU A 131 16.18 -6.57 0.95
C LEU A 131 16.98 -5.81 2.01
N PRO A 132 18.07 -6.39 2.51
CA PRO A 132 18.85 -5.78 3.60
C PRO A 132 19.45 -4.42 3.25
N LYS A 133 19.59 -4.10 1.95
CA LYS A 133 20.02 -2.78 1.47
C LYS A 133 18.89 -1.77 1.30
N LEU A 134 17.65 -2.17 1.54
CA LEU A 134 16.50 -1.28 1.49
C LEU A 134 16.58 -0.27 2.63
N ASP A 135 16.59 1.02 2.30
CA ASP A 135 16.63 2.10 3.30
C ASP A 135 15.35 2.95 3.24
N VAL A 136 14.73 3.08 2.07
CA VAL A 136 13.59 3.98 1.88
C VAL A 136 12.34 3.21 1.49
N VAL A 137 11.28 3.39 2.27
CA VAL A 137 9.92 2.96 1.94
C VAL A 137 9.07 4.20 1.65
N GLU A 138 8.44 4.21 0.51
CA GLU A 138 7.53 5.27 0.08
C GLU A 138 6.12 4.73 -0.01
N SER A 139 5.14 5.58 0.25
CA SER A 139 3.73 5.21 0.19
C SER A 139 2.89 6.35 -0.37
N LEU A 140 1.75 6.00 -0.91
CA LEU A 140 0.75 6.90 -1.44
C LEU A 140 -0.55 6.69 -0.67
N HIS A 141 -1.18 7.77 -0.25
CA HIS A 141 -2.38 7.75 0.58
C HIS A 141 -3.45 8.68 0.02
N PHE A 142 -4.65 8.15 -0.23
CA PHE A 142 -5.82 8.89 -0.68
C PHE A 142 -6.70 9.27 0.52
N THR A 143 -6.85 10.55 0.80
CA THR A 143 -7.57 11.01 2.00
C THR A 143 -9.07 10.82 1.95
N ASN A 144 -9.67 10.70 0.74
CA ASN A 144 -11.11 10.52 0.59
C ASN A 144 -11.52 9.10 0.20
N VAL A 145 -10.57 8.27 -0.24
CA VAL A 145 -10.85 6.93 -0.78
C VAL A 145 -10.48 5.86 0.21
N ASP A 146 -9.41 6.10 0.97
CA ASP A 146 -8.96 5.20 2.01
C ASP A 146 -9.85 5.32 3.25
N GLU A 147 -10.02 4.23 3.95
CA GLU A 147 -10.73 4.18 5.24
C GLU A 147 -9.90 4.77 6.38
N TYR A 148 -8.61 5.01 6.13
CA TYR A 148 -7.63 5.44 7.11
C TYR A 148 -7.07 6.79 6.73
N ASP A 149 -6.87 7.65 7.72
CA ASP A 149 -6.24 8.94 7.55
C ASP A 149 -4.70 8.83 7.49
N ILE A 150 -4.04 9.93 7.13
CA ILE A 150 -2.59 9.98 7.02
C ILE A 150 -1.88 9.70 8.36
N SER A 151 -2.50 10.03 9.50
CA SER A 151 -1.93 9.83 10.82
C SER A 151 -1.62 8.36 11.10
N PHE A 152 -2.40 7.48 10.51
CA PHE A 152 -2.19 6.05 10.56
C PHE A 152 -0.81 5.62 10.05
N ARG A 153 -0.36 6.18 8.92
CA ARG A 153 0.98 5.92 8.38
C ARG A 153 2.06 6.61 9.21
N GLU A 154 1.79 7.80 9.72
CA GLU A 154 2.73 8.55 10.55
C GLU A 154 3.03 7.84 11.85
N GLU A 155 2.07 7.17 12.48
CA GLU A 155 2.26 6.33 13.65
C GLU A 155 3.24 5.17 13.41
N THR A 156 3.38 4.72 12.18
CA THR A 156 4.33 3.68 11.76
C THR A 156 5.64 4.23 11.19
N GLY A 157 5.90 5.52 11.36
CA GLY A 157 7.16 6.17 11.00
C GLY A 157 7.22 6.82 9.62
N TYR A 158 6.12 6.81 8.87
CA TYR A 158 6.06 7.56 7.62
C TYR A 158 5.92 9.06 7.87
N ARG A 159 6.43 9.88 6.94
CA ARG A 159 6.29 11.34 6.94
C ARG A 159 5.84 11.81 5.57
N ALA A 160 4.86 12.71 5.53
CA ALA A 160 4.44 13.37 4.30
C ALA A 160 5.55 14.29 3.78
N TRP A 161 5.78 14.29 2.48
CA TRP A 161 6.77 15.15 1.83
C TRP A 161 6.23 15.87 0.59
N ALA A 162 5.14 15.40 0.01
CA ALA A 162 4.44 16.03 -1.10
C ALA A 162 2.96 15.65 -1.10
N TRP A 163 2.15 16.38 -1.84
CA TRP A 163 0.73 16.06 -2.08
C TRP A 163 0.30 16.57 -3.46
N LEU A 164 -0.79 15.96 -3.99
CA LEU A 164 -1.51 16.40 -5.17
C LEU A 164 -3.00 16.51 -4.83
N ASP A 165 -3.67 17.47 -5.42
CA ASP A 165 -5.12 17.52 -5.40
C ASP A 165 -5.64 16.78 -6.64
N GLU A 166 -6.43 15.74 -6.43
CA GLU A 166 -6.89 14.76 -7.42
C GLU A 166 -8.40 14.53 -7.31
N LYS A 167 -8.92 13.70 -8.20
CA LYS A 167 -10.29 13.19 -8.09
C LYS A 167 -10.27 11.69 -7.84
N ASP A 168 -11.09 11.26 -6.88
CA ASP A 168 -11.34 9.84 -6.66
C ASP A 168 -12.10 9.21 -7.84
N VAL A 169 -12.31 7.90 -7.81
CA VAL A 169 -13.02 7.16 -8.87
C VAL A 169 -14.47 7.60 -9.08
N ARG A 170 -15.04 8.34 -8.12
CA ARG A 170 -16.41 8.90 -8.18
C ARG A 170 -16.41 10.36 -8.65
N GLY A 171 -15.25 10.91 -8.99
CA GLY A 171 -15.09 12.32 -9.38
C GLY A 171 -15.10 13.31 -8.23
N LYS A 172 -15.04 12.85 -6.96
CA LYS A 172 -14.93 13.72 -5.79
C LYS A 172 -13.50 14.19 -5.62
N ASP A 173 -13.34 15.45 -5.25
CA ASP A 173 -12.02 16.00 -4.95
C ASP A 173 -11.40 15.26 -3.77
N CYS A 174 -10.16 14.87 -3.92
CA CYS A 174 -9.37 14.22 -2.89
C CYS A 174 -7.93 14.76 -2.89
N ARG A 175 -7.26 14.59 -1.76
CA ARG A 175 -5.83 14.86 -1.66
C ARG A 175 -5.07 13.54 -1.61
N VAL A 176 -4.10 13.43 -2.48
CA VAL A 176 -3.15 12.31 -2.46
C VAL A 176 -1.88 12.79 -1.78
N SER A 177 -1.57 12.17 -0.65
CA SER A 177 -0.35 12.46 0.12
C SER A 177 0.72 11.43 -0.19
N PHE A 178 1.93 11.92 -0.44
CA PHE A 178 3.11 11.11 -0.67
C PHE A 178 3.92 11.03 0.62
N LEU A 179 4.10 9.82 1.11
CA LEU A 179 4.71 9.52 2.39
C LEU A 179 6.04 8.81 2.20
N LYS A 180 6.98 9.04 3.11
CA LYS A 180 8.28 8.40 3.11
C LYS A 180 8.67 7.98 4.52
N LYS A 181 9.24 6.79 4.64
CA LYS A 181 9.91 6.28 5.83
C LYS A 181 11.34 5.94 5.47
N VAL A 182 12.30 6.53 6.17
CA VAL A 182 13.73 6.21 6.04
C VAL A 182 14.06 5.25 7.18
N ARG A 183 14.53 4.06 6.83
CA ARG A 183 14.75 2.97 7.77
C ARG A 183 15.78 3.30 8.83
N SER A 184 16.94 3.83 8.45
CA SER A 184 18.00 4.23 9.37
C SER A 184 17.49 5.25 10.39
N GLU A 185 16.80 6.32 9.93
CA GLU A 185 16.25 7.35 10.80
C GLU A 185 15.17 6.81 11.77
N TRP A 186 14.39 5.82 11.32
CA TRP A 186 13.35 5.21 12.14
C TRP A 186 13.93 4.31 13.22
N GLU A 187 14.93 3.50 12.88
CA GLU A 187 15.55 2.56 13.81
C GLU A 187 16.37 3.31 14.88
N GLU A 188 17.06 4.40 14.53
CA GLU A 188 17.74 5.26 15.51
C GLU A 188 16.79 5.82 16.55
N ARG A 189 15.61 6.30 16.17
CA ARG A 189 14.62 6.89 17.10
C ARG A 189 13.93 5.90 18.02
N ASN A 190 13.93 4.62 17.69
CA ASN A 190 13.22 3.60 18.45
C ASN A 190 14.15 2.67 19.25
N ASN A 191 15.47 2.90 19.16
CA ASN A 191 16.47 2.20 19.94
C ASN A 191 16.93 3.01 21.18
N ASP A 192 16.46 4.25 21.34
CA ASP A 192 16.60 5.09 22.52
C ASP A 192 15.38 4.91 23.45
#